data_e0f00c3e825fb5ac2b88578117d52f1d
#
_entry.id   e0f00c3e825fb5ac2b88578117d52f1d
#
_cell.length_a   1.000
_cell.length_b   1.000
_cell.length_c   1.000
_cell.angle_alpha   90.00
_cell.angle_beta   90.00
_cell.angle_gamma   90.00
#
_symmetry.space_group_name_H-M   'P 1'
#
loop_
_entity.id
_entity.type
_entity.pdbx_description
1 polymer ?
#
loop_
_entity_poly.entity_id
_entity_poly.type
_entity_poly.pdbx_seq_one_letter_code
_entity_poly.pdbx_strand_id
1 'polypeptide(L)' 'MKQISKRFESLCKAQRFMESLYRKYNYVRLSVFPRFSESGEYVFTVD' A
#
# COMPACT_ATOMS: atom_id res chain seq x y z
N MET A 1 14.92 -1.43 -3.22
CA MET A 1 13.58 -1.09 -2.73
C MET A 1 12.78 -0.38 -3.79
N LYS A 2 11.51 -0.70 -3.86
CA LYS A 2 10.61 -0.14 -4.86
C LYS A 2 9.36 0.37 -4.17
N GLN A 3 8.82 1.47 -4.64
CA GLN A 3 7.60 2.04 -4.09
C GLN A 3 6.47 1.96 -5.11
N ILE A 4 5.32 1.54 -4.62
CA ILE A 4 4.11 1.42 -5.43
C ILE A 4 3.03 2.29 -4.78
N SER A 5 2.50 3.26 -5.54
CA SER A 5 1.41 4.10 -5.05
C SER A 5 0.12 3.69 -5.73
N LYS A 6 -0.93 3.51 -4.93
CA LYS A 6 -2.26 3.19 -5.44
C LYS A 6 -3.34 3.86 -4.61
N ARG A 7 -4.49 4.10 -5.23
CA ARG A 7 -5.65 4.65 -4.53
C ARG A 7 -6.65 3.55 -4.22
N PHE A 8 -7.16 3.59 -3.00
CA PHE A 8 -8.21 2.67 -2.54
C PHE A 8 -9.25 3.47 -1.78
N GLU A 9 -10.48 2.98 -1.81
CA GLU A 9 -11.59 3.61 -1.09
C GLU A 9 -11.52 3.40 0.40
N SER A 10 -10.87 2.32 0.84
CA SER A 10 -10.78 1.99 2.26
C SER A 10 -9.47 1.30 2.56
N LEU A 11 -9.11 1.31 3.85
CA LEU A 11 -7.92 0.62 4.33
C LEU A 11 -8.02 -0.90 4.09
N CYS A 12 -9.23 -1.46 4.20
CA CYS A 12 -9.43 -2.88 3.96
C CYS A 12 -9.01 -3.28 2.55
N LYS A 13 -9.35 -2.48 1.55
CA LYS A 13 -8.97 -2.74 0.17
C LYS A 13 -7.46 -2.60 -0.01
N ALA A 14 -6.86 -1.61 0.63
CA ALA A 14 -5.41 -1.43 0.60
C ALA A 14 -4.68 -2.62 1.21
N GLN A 15 -5.20 -3.15 2.32
CA GLN A 15 -4.61 -4.32 2.97
C GLN A 15 -4.70 -5.56 2.11
N ARG A 16 -5.78 -5.74 1.37
CA ARG A 16 -5.91 -6.86 0.44
C ARG A 16 -4.87 -6.78 -0.66
N PHE A 17 -4.64 -5.60 -1.17
CA PHE A 17 -3.60 -5.39 -2.17
C PHE A 17 -2.22 -5.69 -1.58
N MET A 18 -1.98 -5.27 -0.34
CA MET A 18 -0.73 -5.55 0.35
C MET A 18 -0.49 -7.06 0.50
N GLU A 19 -1.53 -7.82 0.81
CA GLU A 19 -1.44 -9.28 0.92
C GLU A 19 -1.03 -9.90 -0.41
N SER A 20 -1.52 -9.36 -1.53
CA SER A 20 -1.09 -9.81 -2.85
C SER A 20 0.40 -9.55 -3.07
N LEU A 21 0.89 -8.43 -2.57
CA LEU A 21 2.30 -8.08 -2.70
C LEU A 21 3.19 -9.02 -1.89
N TYR A 22 2.72 -9.52 -0.74
CA TYR A 22 3.48 -10.48 0.06
C TYR A 22 3.79 -11.78 -0.69
N ARG A 23 2.99 -12.10 -1.69
CA ARG A 23 3.23 -13.28 -2.52
C ARG A 23 4.34 -13.05 -3.55
N LYS A 24 4.55 -11.79 -3.94
CA LYS A 24 5.54 -11.45 -4.96
C LYS A 24 6.87 -11.00 -4.37
N TYR A 25 6.83 -10.40 -3.19
CA TYR A 25 7.99 -9.76 -2.58
C TYR A 25 8.23 -10.32 -1.19
N ASN A 26 9.50 -10.35 -0.79
CA ASN A 26 9.87 -10.83 0.55
C ASN A 26 9.59 -9.79 1.62
N TYR A 27 9.54 -8.53 1.25
CA TYR A 27 9.31 -7.44 2.16
C TYR A 27 8.26 -6.49 1.59
N VAL A 28 7.27 -6.16 2.40
CA VAL A 28 6.23 -5.20 2.02
C VAL A 28 5.92 -4.33 3.23
N ARG A 29 5.94 -3.03 3.03
CA ARG A 29 5.59 -2.08 4.08
C ARG A 29 4.54 -1.12 3.55
N LEU A 30 3.46 -0.94 4.30
CA LEU A 30 2.42 0.03 4.00
C LEU A 30 2.70 1.32 4.76
N SER A 31 2.72 2.42 4.03
CA SER A 31 2.82 3.76 4.60
C SER A 31 1.54 4.53 4.28
N VAL A 32 0.92 5.08 5.32
CA VAL A 32 -0.27 5.90 5.15
C VAL A 32 0.09 7.32 5.58
N PHE A 33 0.00 8.25 4.64
CA PHE A 33 0.27 9.65 4.94
C PHE A 33 -1.04 10.36 5.24
N PRO A 34 -1.15 11.04 6.38
CA PRO A 34 -2.40 11.74 6.75
C PRO A 34 -2.92 12.69 5.67
N ARG A 35 -2.01 13.33 4.94
CA ARG A 35 -2.37 14.23 3.85
C ARG A 35 -3.01 13.50 2.69
N PHE A 36 -2.64 12.25 2.48
CA PHE A 36 -3.13 11.45 1.36
C PHE A 36 -4.27 10.55 1.76
N SER A 37 -4.52 10.35 3.05
CA SER A 37 -5.61 9.51 3.51
C SER A 37 -6.98 10.06 3.10
N GLU A 38 -7.10 11.38 2.96
CA GLU A 38 -8.32 12.02 2.48
C GLU A 38 -8.59 11.70 1.02
N SER A 39 -7.52 11.54 0.23
CA SER A 39 -7.64 11.17 -1.19
C SER A 39 -7.60 9.66 -1.39
N GLY A 40 -7.40 8.89 -0.33
CA GLY A 40 -7.35 7.43 -0.42
C GLY A 40 -6.08 6.89 -1.05
N GLU A 41 -5.00 7.65 -1.00
CA GLU A 41 -3.74 7.22 -1.59
C GLU A 41 -2.87 6.49 -0.57
N TYR A 42 -2.35 5.33 -0.98
CA TYR A 42 -1.51 4.49 -0.16
C TYR A 42 -0.20 4.19 -0.88
N VAL A 43 0.89 4.19 -0.13
CA VAL A 43 2.21 3.90 -0.68
C VAL A 43 2.71 2.59 -0.06
N PHE A 44 3.13 1.68 -0.92
CA PHE A 44 3.67 0.39 -0.52
C PHE A 44 5.14 0.33 -0.88
N THR A 45 5.99 0.07 0.10
CA THR A 45 7.42 -0.14 -0.13
C THR A 45 7.66 -1.64 -0.18
N VAL A 46 8.26 -2.11 -1.27
CA VAL A 46 8.50 -3.54 -1.49
C VAL A 46 9.97 -3.79 -1.82
N ASP A 47 10.40 -5.01 -1.49
CA ASP A 47 11.77 -5.43 -1.76
C ASP A 47 11.83 -6.92 -2.09
#